data_442f5c24cbc63833248d8594cd0117e4
#
_entry.id   442f5c24cbc63833248d8594cd0117e4
#
_cell.length_a   1.000
_cell.length_b   1.000
_cell.length_c   1.000
_cell.angle_alpha   90.00
_cell.angle_beta   90.00
_cell.angle_gamma   90.00
#
_symmetry.space_group_name_H-M   'P 1'
#
loop_
_entity.id
_entity.type
_entity.pdbx_description
1 polymer ?
#
loop_
_entity_poly.entity_id
_entity_poly.type
_entity_poly.pdbx_seq_one_letter_code
_entity_poly.pdbx_strand_id
1 'polypeptide(L)'
;MKNIKLVIPKKNEYFYKEKLESDAKTMSYNAGYEVTYSGYDYKTGCIEFNKENWFKILIDDKRYFAYIKDCDINEYIGYVNYHYNEIDDIYECGILIESKYRSKGYAKDALRLLVREANKNGIKYLYDTFEKEREHNLELFLGLGFEIYKETKWKKFDNDVDGVIVRINTSKVLPDITKVNNIYDVIDFMKDNIRYGWIDINGEVHIGNMKNFRKLYRTMTIDDILSHGIGTCIEQVNLMHYLLDKINVTNKMFVTRIYEPDDFNELDKEEHMHAFILCFINNKVYHIEHANWYNIGIYEYESEDVAKEKINKYYVELSEGIPRPLTEIYNIESGLSFKDFNKYVNSLNMEVI
;
A
#
# COMPACT_ATOMS: atom_id res chain seq x y z
N MET A 1 -8.22 -4.26 -17.04
CA MET A 1 -7.65 -4.86 -15.83
C MET A 1 -8.61 -5.89 -15.28
N LYS A 2 -8.14 -7.03 -14.79
CA LYS A 2 -9.00 -8.05 -14.15
C LYS A 2 -9.49 -7.56 -12.80
N ASN A 3 -10.70 -7.93 -12.42
CA ASN A 3 -11.25 -7.62 -11.10
C ASN A 3 -10.75 -8.64 -10.08
N ILE A 4 -9.50 -8.46 -9.65
CA ILE A 4 -8.83 -9.32 -8.68
C ILE A 4 -8.36 -8.55 -7.45
N LYS A 5 -8.21 -9.28 -6.34
CA LYS A 5 -7.59 -8.77 -5.12
C LYS A 5 -6.64 -9.79 -4.50
N LEU A 6 -5.70 -9.31 -3.71
CA LEU A 6 -4.82 -10.14 -2.88
C LEU A 6 -5.49 -10.38 -1.53
N VAL A 7 -5.50 -11.64 -1.10
CA VAL A 7 -6.12 -12.06 0.17
C VAL A 7 -5.06 -12.78 1.00
N ILE A 8 -4.66 -12.18 2.11
CA ILE A 8 -3.75 -12.82 3.07
C ILE A 8 -4.52 -13.95 3.74
N PRO A 9 -4.07 -15.22 3.61
CA PRO A 9 -4.78 -16.36 4.15
C PRO A 9 -4.67 -16.43 5.67
N LYS A 10 -5.70 -16.99 6.31
CA LYS A 10 -5.64 -17.38 7.72
C LYS A 10 -4.78 -18.63 7.89
N LYS A 11 -4.35 -18.90 9.13
CA LYS A 11 -3.50 -20.05 9.46
C LYS A 11 -4.03 -21.42 9.01
N ASN A 12 -5.36 -21.57 8.95
CA ASN A 12 -6.04 -22.79 8.52
C ASN A 12 -6.41 -22.82 7.04
N GLU A 13 -6.10 -21.78 6.26
CA GLU A 13 -6.46 -21.68 4.83
C GLU A 13 -5.31 -22.10 3.91
N TYR A 14 -4.61 -23.18 4.23
CA TYR A 14 -3.44 -23.68 3.49
C TYR A 14 -3.78 -24.65 2.34
N PHE A 15 -4.95 -25.26 2.36
CA PHE A 15 -5.34 -26.32 1.42
C PHE A 15 -5.34 -25.88 -0.04
N TYR A 16 -5.52 -24.60 -0.32
CA TYR A 16 -5.43 -24.11 -1.70
C TYR A 16 -3.96 -24.06 -2.18
N LYS A 17 -3.02 -23.64 -1.34
CA LYS A 17 -1.59 -23.70 -1.63
C LYS A 17 -1.14 -25.14 -1.82
N GLU A 18 -1.51 -26.04 -0.92
CA GLU A 18 -1.24 -27.49 -1.01
C GLU A 18 -1.77 -28.09 -2.33
N LYS A 19 -3.02 -27.78 -2.69
CA LYS A 19 -3.61 -28.16 -3.97
C LYS A 19 -2.78 -27.69 -5.17
N LEU A 20 -2.36 -26.43 -5.19
CA LEU A 20 -1.60 -25.86 -6.31
C LEU A 20 -0.21 -26.50 -6.42
N GLU A 21 0.49 -26.69 -5.31
CA GLU A 21 1.86 -27.22 -5.28
C GLU A 21 1.93 -28.72 -5.51
N SER A 22 0.83 -29.45 -5.33
CA SER A 22 0.71 -30.86 -5.66
C SER A 22 0.22 -31.13 -7.10
N ASP A 23 -0.26 -30.11 -7.83
CA ASP A 23 -0.71 -30.28 -9.21
C ASP A 23 0.44 -30.14 -10.20
N ALA A 24 0.85 -31.25 -10.81
CA ALA A 24 1.95 -31.30 -11.78
C ALA A 24 1.74 -30.37 -13.00
N LYS A 25 0.49 -30.10 -13.42
CA LYS A 25 0.21 -29.15 -14.51
C LYS A 25 0.50 -27.73 -14.08
N THR A 26 0.12 -27.38 -12.87
CA THR A 26 0.39 -26.07 -12.27
C THR A 26 1.88 -25.89 -11.96
N MET A 27 2.56 -26.95 -11.49
CA MET A 27 3.97 -26.89 -11.09
C MET A 27 4.98 -27.22 -12.19
N SER A 28 4.54 -27.52 -13.41
CA SER A 28 5.42 -27.96 -14.52
C SER A 28 6.57 -26.98 -14.84
N TYR A 29 6.40 -25.69 -14.58
CA TYR A 29 7.48 -24.69 -14.78
C TYR A 29 8.63 -24.87 -13.79
N ASN A 30 8.37 -25.47 -12.63
CA ASN A 30 9.30 -25.66 -11.53
C ASN A 30 10.07 -27.00 -11.60
N ALA A 31 9.80 -27.83 -12.61
CA ALA A 31 10.44 -29.12 -12.78
C ALA A 31 11.88 -28.99 -13.29
N GLY A 32 12.77 -29.91 -12.85
CA GLY A 32 14.12 -30.07 -13.36
C GLY A 32 15.20 -29.16 -12.75
N TYR A 33 14.87 -28.35 -11.73
CA TYR A 33 15.86 -27.54 -11.05
C TYR A 33 16.58 -28.32 -9.94
N GLU A 34 17.88 -28.09 -9.80
CA GLU A 34 18.68 -28.63 -8.70
C GLU A 34 18.45 -27.81 -7.42
N VAL A 35 17.38 -28.13 -6.69
CA VAL A 35 17.05 -27.46 -5.42
C VAL A 35 17.15 -28.44 -4.25
N THR A 36 17.51 -27.92 -3.08
CA THR A 36 17.84 -28.72 -1.90
C THR A 36 16.73 -28.74 -0.84
N TYR A 37 15.56 -28.13 -1.09
CA TYR A 37 14.52 -28.14 -0.07
C TYR A 37 13.69 -29.43 -0.06
N SER A 38 13.31 -29.84 1.15
CA SER A 38 12.56 -31.06 1.39
C SER A 38 11.19 -31.05 0.70
N GLY A 39 10.79 -32.18 0.12
CA GLY A 39 9.48 -32.37 -0.49
C GLY A 39 9.38 -31.91 -1.95
N TYR A 40 10.47 -31.47 -2.55
CA TYR A 40 10.50 -31.14 -3.98
C TYR A 40 10.63 -32.38 -4.87
N ASP A 41 9.75 -32.52 -5.84
CA ASP A 41 9.82 -33.56 -6.87
C ASP A 41 10.47 -32.99 -8.15
N TYR A 42 11.68 -33.48 -8.45
CA TYR A 42 12.50 -33.03 -9.57
C TYR A 42 11.83 -33.21 -10.93
N LYS A 43 11.01 -34.25 -11.12
CA LYS A 43 10.40 -34.57 -12.42
C LYS A 43 9.15 -33.75 -12.69
N THR A 44 8.38 -33.45 -11.67
CA THR A 44 7.08 -32.77 -11.82
C THR A 44 7.13 -31.31 -11.37
N GLY A 45 8.14 -30.93 -10.59
CA GLY A 45 8.24 -29.63 -9.93
C GLY A 45 7.31 -29.46 -8.75
N CYS A 46 6.52 -30.49 -8.41
CA CYS A 46 5.62 -30.45 -7.26
C CYS A 46 6.37 -30.31 -5.95
N ILE A 47 5.69 -29.73 -4.97
CA ILE A 47 6.24 -29.52 -3.63
C ILE A 47 5.28 -30.13 -2.62
N GLU A 48 5.81 -31.03 -1.77
CA GLU A 48 5.04 -31.58 -0.66
C GLU A 48 4.75 -30.50 0.38
N PHE A 49 3.50 -30.38 0.77
CA PHE A 49 3.07 -29.36 1.72
C PHE A 49 3.67 -29.63 3.11
N ASN A 50 4.29 -28.57 3.68
CA ASN A 50 4.82 -28.61 5.04
C ASN A 50 4.14 -27.55 5.91
N LYS A 51 3.41 -28.00 6.93
CA LYS A 51 2.63 -27.14 7.83
C LYS A 51 3.49 -26.19 8.67
N GLU A 52 4.70 -26.60 9.05
CA GLU A 52 5.61 -25.74 9.81
C GLU A 52 6.12 -24.60 8.93
N ASN A 53 6.47 -24.88 7.68
CA ASN A 53 6.87 -23.87 6.70
C ASN A 53 5.71 -22.91 6.39
N TRP A 54 4.48 -23.40 6.34
CA TRP A 54 3.30 -22.56 6.18
C TRP A 54 3.17 -21.52 7.28
N PHE A 55 3.32 -21.93 8.55
CA PHE A 55 3.25 -21.00 9.66
C PHE A 55 4.38 -19.97 9.63
N LYS A 56 5.60 -20.38 9.28
CA LYS A 56 6.74 -19.46 9.12
C LYS A 56 6.45 -18.39 8.04
N ILE A 57 5.89 -18.79 6.91
CA ILE A 57 5.54 -17.87 5.82
C ILE A 57 4.57 -16.77 6.30
N LEU A 58 3.64 -17.10 7.18
CA LEU A 58 2.60 -16.16 7.64
C LEU A 58 3.04 -15.22 8.78
N ILE A 59 4.13 -15.54 9.50
CA ILE A 59 4.57 -14.75 10.66
C ILE A 59 5.89 -14.03 10.45
N ASP A 60 6.61 -14.33 9.37
CA ASP A 60 7.91 -13.75 9.05
C ASP A 60 7.67 -12.36 8.41
N ASP A 61 8.16 -11.32 9.06
CA ASP A 61 8.05 -9.92 8.61
C ASP A 61 8.84 -9.61 7.33
N LYS A 62 9.82 -10.47 6.99
CA LYS A 62 10.57 -10.42 5.73
C LYS A 62 9.89 -11.20 4.58
N ARG A 63 8.65 -11.64 4.76
CA ARG A 63 7.87 -12.39 3.78
C ARG A 63 6.49 -11.80 3.60
N TYR A 64 5.97 -11.97 2.41
CA TYR A 64 4.58 -11.69 2.08
C TYR A 64 4.02 -12.86 1.28
N PHE A 65 2.82 -13.27 1.60
CA PHE A 65 2.10 -14.29 0.86
C PHE A 65 0.62 -13.93 0.79
N ALA A 66 0.04 -13.98 -0.41
CA ALA A 66 -1.39 -13.76 -0.60
C ALA A 66 -1.95 -14.62 -1.73
N TYR A 67 -3.17 -15.12 -1.55
CA TYR A 67 -3.95 -15.70 -2.63
C TYR A 67 -4.47 -14.61 -3.57
N ILE A 68 -4.49 -14.91 -4.86
CA ILE A 68 -5.11 -14.09 -5.88
C ILE A 68 -6.57 -14.52 -5.97
N LYS A 69 -7.50 -13.63 -5.60
CA LYS A 69 -8.93 -13.87 -5.69
C LYS A 69 -9.52 -13.13 -6.89
N ASP A 70 -10.16 -13.86 -7.78
CA ASP A 70 -11.01 -13.26 -8.81
C ASP A 70 -12.36 -12.91 -8.18
N CYS A 71 -12.72 -11.62 -8.21
CA CYS A 71 -13.92 -11.11 -7.56
C CYS A 71 -15.19 -11.37 -8.38
N ASP A 72 -15.07 -11.55 -9.70
CA ASP A 72 -16.20 -11.78 -10.59
C ASP A 72 -16.77 -13.20 -10.43
N ILE A 73 -15.88 -14.19 -10.28
CA ILE A 73 -16.26 -15.59 -10.07
C ILE A 73 -16.15 -16.04 -8.63
N ASN A 74 -15.65 -15.16 -7.72
CA ASN A 74 -15.45 -15.42 -6.30
C ASN A 74 -14.56 -16.63 -5.96
N GLU A 75 -13.55 -16.93 -6.80
CA GLU A 75 -12.63 -18.05 -6.64
C GLU A 75 -11.17 -17.59 -6.45
N TYR A 76 -10.36 -18.41 -5.76
CA TYR A 76 -8.92 -18.28 -5.79
C TYR A 76 -8.39 -18.85 -7.11
N ILE A 77 -7.44 -18.13 -7.73
CA ILE A 77 -6.88 -18.46 -9.04
C ILE A 77 -5.37 -18.68 -9.03
N GLY A 78 -4.72 -18.44 -7.89
CA GLY A 78 -3.29 -18.56 -7.71
C GLY A 78 -2.83 -17.89 -6.44
N TYR A 79 -1.53 -17.66 -6.33
CA TYR A 79 -0.94 -16.86 -5.25
C TYR A 79 0.22 -16.00 -5.76
N VAL A 80 0.56 -15.00 -4.98
CA VAL A 80 1.79 -14.20 -5.09
C VAL A 80 2.53 -14.21 -3.77
N ASN A 81 3.84 -14.04 -3.84
CA ASN A 81 4.67 -13.91 -2.66
C ASN A 81 5.89 -13.05 -2.93
N TYR A 82 6.54 -12.58 -1.89
CA TYR A 82 7.95 -12.22 -1.89
C TYR A 82 8.59 -12.67 -0.59
N HIS A 83 9.90 -12.81 -0.62
CA HIS A 83 10.71 -13.12 0.56
C HIS A 83 12.10 -12.48 0.43
N TYR A 84 12.71 -12.23 1.58
CA TYR A 84 14.06 -11.73 1.63
C TYR A 84 15.05 -12.91 1.46
N ASN A 85 15.95 -12.79 0.50
CA ASN A 85 17.06 -13.69 0.28
C ASN A 85 18.30 -13.13 0.99
N GLU A 86 18.72 -13.77 2.08
CA GLU A 86 19.85 -13.31 2.90
C GLU A 86 21.21 -13.47 2.19
N ILE A 87 21.30 -14.36 1.20
CA ILE A 87 22.55 -14.62 0.48
C ILE A 87 22.84 -13.48 -0.50
N ASP A 88 21.83 -13.05 -1.22
CA ASP A 88 21.94 -12.02 -2.26
C ASP A 88 21.56 -10.62 -1.76
N ASP A 89 21.06 -10.50 -0.51
CA ASP A 89 20.58 -9.25 0.11
C ASP A 89 19.50 -8.55 -0.73
N ILE A 90 18.53 -9.34 -1.23
CA ILE A 90 17.44 -8.87 -2.10
C ILE A 90 16.09 -9.44 -1.67
N TYR A 91 15.00 -8.77 -2.07
CA TYR A 91 13.66 -9.34 -2.00
C TYR A 91 13.29 -9.99 -3.32
N GLU A 92 13.10 -11.30 -3.31
CA GLU A 92 12.66 -12.08 -4.46
C GLU A 92 11.14 -12.23 -4.45
N CYS A 93 10.50 -11.97 -5.59
CA CYS A 93 9.05 -12.17 -5.75
C CYS A 93 8.75 -13.43 -6.57
N GLY A 94 7.53 -13.90 -6.43
CA GLY A 94 7.04 -15.04 -7.20
C GLY A 94 5.55 -14.96 -7.43
N ILE A 95 5.11 -15.56 -8.52
CA ILE A 95 3.70 -15.69 -8.86
C ILE A 95 3.40 -17.10 -9.36
N LEU A 96 2.31 -17.68 -8.87
CA LEU A 96 1.78 -18.92 -9.34
C LEU A 96 0.31 -18.77 -9.73
N ILE A 97 -0.02 -19.03 -11.00
CA ILE A 97 -1.40 -19.11 -11.48
C ILE A 97 -1.76 -20.58 -11.72
N GLU A 98 -2.88 -21.03 -11.16
CA GLU A 98 -3.42 -22.37 -11.39
C GLU A 98 -3.55 -22.63 -12.89
N SER A 99 -3.13 -23.80 -13.38
CA SER A 99 -3.00 -24.11 -14.80
C SER A 99 -4.23 -23.76 -15.65
N LYS A 100 -5.44 -23.98 -15.10
CA LYS A 100 -6.73 -23.67 -15.79
C LYS A 100 -7.02 -22.18 -15.98
N TYR A 101 -6.30 -21.30 -15.28
CA TYR A 101 -6.47 -19.84 -15.35
C TYR A 101 -5.34 -19.12 -16.08
N ARG A 102 -4.32 -19.84 -16.55
CA ARG A 102 -3.21 -19.26 -17.32
C ARG A 102 -3.68 -18.68 -18.65
N SER A 103 -2.86 -17.81 -19.23
CA SER A 103 -3.11 -17.13 -20.51
C SER A 103 -4.40 -16.30 -20.57
N LYS A 104 -4.96 -15.92 -19.41
CA LYS A 104 -6.15 -15.08 -19.28
C LYS A 104 -5.86 -13.64 -18.79
N GLY A 105 -4.58 -13.26 -18.69
CA GLY A 105 -4.15 -11.91 -18.31
C GLY A 105 -4.06 -11.64 -16.79
N TYR A 106 -4.31 -12.63 -15.94
CA TYR A 106 -4.28 -12.45 -14.47
C TYR A 106 -2.90 -12.11 -13.91
N ALA A 107 -1.83 -12.69 -14.47
CA ALA A 107 -0.49 -12.54 -13.92
C ALA A 107 -0.03 -11.08 -13.88
N LYS A 108 -0.31 -10.30 -14.91
CA LYS A 108 0.06 -8.90 -14.99
C LYS A 108 -0.56 -8.07 -13.88
N ASP A 109 -1.86 -8.25 -13.65
CA ASP A 109 -2.58 -7.48 -12.63
C ASP A 109 -2.21 -7.94 -11.22
N ALA A 110 -1.98 -9.25 -11.01
CA ALA A 110 -1.54 -9.79 -9.73
C ALA A 110 -0.13 -9.32 -9.33
N LEU A 111 0.83 -9.33 -10.28
CA LEU A 111 2.18 -8.79 -10.06
C LEU A 111 2.15 -7.29 -9.76
N ARG A 112 1.29 -6.52 -10.45
CA ARG A 112 1.12 -5.09 -10.14
C ARG A 112 0.67 -4.88 -8.70
N LEU A 113 -0.29 -5.66 -8.22
CA LEU A 113 -0.74 -5.60 -6.83
C LEU A 113 0.39 -6.02 -5.87
N LEU A 114 1.15 -7.06 -6.18
CA LEU A 114 2.28 -7.51 -5.35
C LEU A 114 3.36 -6.42 -5.23
N VAL A 115 3.75 -5.79 -6.34
CA VAL A 115 4.75 -4.70 -6.34
C VAL A 115 4.28 -3.54 -5.47
N ARG A 116 2.99 -3.22 -5.50
CA ARG A 116 2.40 -2.18 -4.65
C ARG A 116 2.40 -2.56 -3.18
N GLU A 117 2.09 -3.83 -2.84
CA GLU A 117 2.18 -4.30 -1.46
C GLU A 117 3.64 -4.27 -0.94
N ALA A 118 4.61 -4.62 -1.77
CA ALA A 118 6.02 -4.50 -1.43
C ALA A 118 6.41 -3.04 -1.16
N ASN A 119 5.96 -2.11 -2.01
CA ASN A 119 6.18 -0.69 -1.80
C ASN A 119 5.60 -0.18 -0.47
N LYS A 120 4.35 -0.53 -0.17
CA LYS A 120 3.71 -0.20 1.12
C LYS A 120 4.48 -0.76 2.33
N ASN A 121 5.16 -1.89 2.15
CA ASN A 121 5.99 -2.50 3.19
C ASN A 121 7.42 -1.94 3.23
N GLY A 122 7.71 -0.85 2.49
CA GLY A 122 9.00 -0.17 2.50
C GLY A 122 10.08 -0.86 1.66
N ILE A 123 9.73 -1.87 0.85
CA ILE A 123 10.68 -2.58 0.00
C ILE A 123 10.92 -1.74 -1.27
N LYS A 124 12.16 -1.31 -1.46
CA LYS A 124 12.54 -0.43 -2.58
C LYS A 124 12.62 -1.17 -3.91
N TYR A 125 13.13 -2.40 -3.91
CA TYR A 125 13.30 -3.21 -5.12
C TYR A 125 12.77 -4.61 -4.91
N LEU A 126 12.00 -5.11 -5.91
CA LEU A 126 11.68 -6.52 -6.04
C LEU A 126 12.42 -7.11 -7.23
N TYR A 127 12.87 -8.34 -7.05
CA TYR A 127 13.60 -9.12 -8.04
C TYR A 127 12.82 -10.39 -8.39
N ASP A 128 12.99 -10.89 -9.59
CA ASP A 128 12.56 -12.23 -10.01
C ASP A 128 13.59 -12.84 -10.94
N THR A 129 13.65 -14.17 -10.98
CA THR A 129 14.64 -14.93 -11.76
C THR A 129 13.93 -16.01 -12.57
N PHE A 130 14.14 -16.04 -13.87
CA PHE A 130 13.55 -17.04 -14.76
C PHE A 130 14.40 -17.29 -16.01
N GLU A 131 14.06 -18.38 -16.72
CA GLU A 131 14.70 -18.78 -17.96
C GLU A 131 14.50 -17.73 -19.03
N LYS A 132 15.59 -17.34 -19.72
CA LYS A 132 15.57 -16.33 -20.79
C LYS A 132 14.68 -16.74 -21.98
N GLU A 133 14.61 -18.03 -22.25
CA GLU A 133 13.76 -18.59 -23.31
C GLU A 133 12.24 -18.48 -23.06
N ARG A 134 11.85 -18.11 -21.86
CA ARG A 134 10.45 -17.84 -21.54
C ARG A 134 10.06 -16.41 -21.94
N GLU A 135 10.05 -16.14 -23.23
CA GLU A 135 9.78 -14.81 -23.80
C GLU A 135 8.54 -14.15 -23.20
N HIS A 136 7.44 -14.89 -23.04
CA HIS A 136 6.21 -14.36 -22.43
C HIS A 136 6.38 -13.90 -20.97
N ASN A 137 7.27 -14.52 -20.21
CA ASN A 137 7.56 -14.04 -18.85
C ASN A 137 8.35 -12.74 -18.93
N LEU A 138 9.37 -12.69 -19.76
CA LEU A 138 10.17 -11.48 -19.94
C LEU A 138 9.30 -10.30 -20.41
N GLU A 139 8.46 -10.51 -21.43
CA GLU A 139 7.50 -9.50 -21.90
C GLU A 139 6.55 -9.02 -20.79
N LEU A 140 6.05 -9.95 -19.97
CA LEU A 140 5.18 -9.64 -18.84
C LEU A 140 5.88 -8.72 -17.83
N PHE A 141 7.09 -9.08 -17.40
CA PHE A 141 7.84 -8.31 -16.41
C PHE A 141 8.29 -6.96 -16.96
N LEU A 142 8.85 -6.90 -18.18
CA LEU A 142 9.21 -5.64 -18.82
C LEU A 142 8.00 -4.73 -19.05
N GLY A 143 6.85 -5.30 -19.42
CA GLY A 143 5.58 -4.58 -19.60
C GLY A 143 4.96 -4.04 -18.29
N LEU A 144 5.50 -4.43 -17.13
CA LEU A 144 5.18 -3.87 -15.80
C LEU A 144 6.17 -2.81 -15.33
N GLY A 145 7.28 -2.63 -16.06
CA GLY A 145 8.34 -1.68 -15.72
C GLY A 145 9.54 -2.32 -14.99
N PHE A 146 9.61 -3.65 -14.93
CA PHE A 146 10.85 -4.31 -14.54
C PHE A 146 11.94 -4.04 -15.59
N GLU A 147 13.17 -4.05 -15.16
CA GLU A 147 14.36 -3.95 -16.01
C GLU A 147 15.22 -5.21 -15.83
N ILE A 148 15.97 -5.60 -16.87
CA ILE A 148 16.96 -6.66 -16.76
C ILE A 148 18.08 -6.15 -15.86
N TYR A 149 18.28 -6.83 -14.73
CA TYR A 149 19.32 -6.48 -13.77
C TYR A 149 20.62 -7.21 -14.07
N LYS A 150 20.53 -8.53 -14.37
CA LYS A 150 21.69 -9.39 -14.58
C LYS A 150 21.29 -10.62 -15.39
N GLU A 151 22.20 -11.10 -16.25
CA GLU A 151 22.11 -12.43 -16.83
C GLU A 151 22.76 -13.46 -15.89
N THR A 152 22.25 -14.68 -15.89
CA THR A 152 22.72 -15.77 -15.05
C THR A 152 22.57 -17.12 -15.77
N LYS A 153 23.10 -18.17 -15.18
CA LYS A 153 23.01 -19.55 -15.71
C LYS A 153 22.78 -20.53 -14.57
N TRP A 154 22.02 -21.57 -14.84
CA TRP A 154 21.83 -22.69 -13.94
C TRP A 154 21.59 -23.99 -14.70
N LYS A 155 21.48 -25.10 -13.98
CA LYS A 155 21.12 -26.38 -14.57
C LYS A 155 19.64 -26.70 -14.41
N LYS A 156 19.04 -27.25 -15.48
CA LYS A 156 17.69 -27.76 -15.50
C LYS A 156 17.65 -29.05 -16.32
N PHE A 157 17.21 -30.16 -15.72
CA PHE A 157 17.33 -31.49 -16.31
C PHE A 157 18.72 -31.77 -16.88
N ASP A 158 19.75 -31.46 -16.08
CA ASP A 158 21.18 -31.60 -16.42
C ASP A 158 21.67 -30.75 -17.61
N ASN A 159 20.82 -29.93 -18.22
CA ASN A 159 21.21 -29.00 -19.28
C ASN A 159 21.51 -27.60 -18.72
N ASP A 160 22.49 -26.93 -19.30
CA ASP A 160 22.73 -25.53 -19.01
C ASP A 160 21.62 -24.66 -19.59
N VAL A 161 21.01 -23.79 -18.78
CA VAL A 161 19.94 -22.88 -19.15
C VAL A 161 20.38 -21.45 -18.88
N ASP A 162 20.21 -20.60 -19.88
CA ASP A 162 20.41 -19.16 -19.74
C ASP A 162 19.22 -18.53 -19.01
N GLY A 163 19.52 -17.74 -18.01
CA GLY A 163 18.54 -17.04 -17.20
C GLY A 163 18.74 -15.55 -17.13
N VAL A 164 17.71 -14.87 -16.70
CA VAL A 164 17.71 -13.45 -16.41
C VAL A 164 17.20 -13.18 -15.01
N ILE A 165 17.84 -12.25 -14.32
CA ILE A 165 17.35 -11.62 -13.12
C ILE A 165 16.76 -10.28 -13.55
N VAL A 166 15.49 -10.05 -13.27
CA VAL A 166 14.82 -8.77 -13.49
C VAL A 166 14.56 -8.10 -12.16
N ARG A 167 14.48 -6.77 -12.15
CA ARG A 167 14.10 -6.01 -10.96
C ARG A 167 13.18 -4.85 -11.29
N ILE A 168 12.41 -4.40 -10.31
CA ILE A 168 11.61 -3.19 -10.38
C ILE A 168 11.83 -2.32 -9.15
N ASN A 169 11.95 -1.01 -9.35
CA ASN A 169 11.73 -0.07 -8.27
C ASN A 169 10.22 -0.01 -7.99
N THR A 170 9.81 -0.41 -6.79
CA THR A 170 8.41 -0.60 -6.44
C THR A 170 7.57 0.67 -6.51
N SER A 171 8.20 1.84 -6.33
CA SER A 171 7.53 3.15 -6.44
C SER A 171 7.09 3.50 -7.87
N LYS A 172 7.56 2.77 -8.89
CA LYS A 172 7.16 3.00 -10.29
C LYS A 172 5.75 2.50 -10.62
N VAL A 173 5.13 1.68 -9.75
CA VAL A 173 3.79 1.12 -10.00
C VAL A 173 2.75 1.91 -9.23
N LEU A 174 2.22 2.95 -9.84
CA LEU A 174 1.17 3.77 -9.24
C LEU A 174 -0.19 3.05 -9.18
N PRO A 175 -1.01 3.38 -8.17
CA PRO A 175 -2.40 2.94 -8.12
C PRO A 175 -3.22 3.52 -9.27
N ASP A 176 -4.22 2.77 -9.71
CA ASP A 176 -5.12 3.18 -10.78
C ASP A 176 -6.25 4.06 -10.24
N ILE A 177 -6.05 5.37 -10.31
CA ILE A 177 -7.04 6.37 -9.86
C ILE A 177 -8.25 6.50 -10.81
N THR A 178 -8.20 5.93 -12.02
CA THR A 178 -9.31 6.03 -12.98
C THR A 178 -10.53 5.21 -12.59
N LYS A 179 -10.41 4.35 -11.60
CA LYS A 179 -11.50 3.54 -11.05
C LYS A 179 -12.31 4.26 -9.99
N VAL A 180 -11.86 5.42 -9.53
CA VAL A 180 -12.58 6.23 -8.54
C VAL A 180 -13.66 7.03 -9.26
N ASN A 181 -14.94 6.77 -8.94
CA ASN A 181 -16.10 7.39 -9.60
C ASN A 181 -17.08 8.04 -8.60
N ASN A 182 -16.97 7.74 -7.32
CA ASN A 182 -17.83 8.24 -6.25
C ASN A 182 -17.08 8.25 -4.90
N ILE A 183 -17.70 8.79 -3.85
CA ILE A 183 -17.06 8.91 -2.53
C ILE A 183 -16.75 7.56 -1.86
N TYR A 184 -17.50 6.51 -2.18
CA TYR A 184 -17.23 5.16 -1.66
C TYR A 184 -15.99 4.56 -2.32
N ASP A 185 -15.80 4.81 -3.62
CA ASP A 185 -14.57 4.41 -4.31
C ASP A 185 -13.35 5.18 -3.76
N VAL A 186 -13.51 6.44 -3.30
CA VAL A 186 -12.43 7.20 -2.65
C VAL A 186 -11.96 6.49 -1.37
N ILE A 187 -12.88 6.17 -0.46
CA ILE A 187 -12.49 5.50 0.79
C ILE A 187 -11.92 4.10 0.57
N ASP A 188 -12.48 3.34 -0.38
CA ASP A 188 -11.95 2.02 -0.74
C ASP A 188 -10.57 2.14 -1.40
N PHE A 189 -10.36 3.13 -2.27
CA PHE A 189 -9.04 3.45 -2.81
C PHE A 189 -8.02 3.76 -1.71
N MET A 190 -8.39 4.58 -0.72
CA MET A 190 -7.52 4.92 0.41
C MET A 190 -7.16 3.66 1.22
N LYS A 191 -8.15 2.82 1.58
CA LYS A 191 -7.93 1.56 2.31
C LYS A 191 -7.00 0.60 1.59
N ASP A 192 -7.18 0.49 0.26
CA ASP A 192 -6.39 -0.45 -0.54
C ASP A 192 -4.96 0.03 -0.80
N ASN A 193 -4.73 1.35 -0.79
CA ASN A 193 -3.51 1.92 -1.35
C ASN A 193 -2.65 2.72 -0.38
N ILE A 194 -3.23 3.27 0.68
CA ILE A 194 -2.53 4.22 1.54
C ILE A 194 -2.47 3.71 2.98
N ARG A 195 -1.29 3.79 3.59
CA ARG A 195 -1.05 3.56 5.01
C ARG A 195 -0.69 4.85 5.72
N TYR A 196 -0.85 4.87 7.04
CA TYR A 196 -0.35 5.98 7.84
C TYR A 196 1.18 5.92 7.94
N GLY A 197 1.85 6.95 7.44
CA GLY A 197 3.29 7.02 7.39
C GLY A 197 3.75 8.37 6.82
N TRP A 198 5.07 8.58 6.77
CA TRP A 198 5.67 9.82 6.31
C TRP A 198 7.06 9.58 5.71
N ILE A 199 7.54 10.53 4.92
CA ILE A 199 8.89 10.54 4.36
C ILE A 199 9.66 11.67 5.02
N ASP A 200 10.90 11.40 5.41
CA ASP A 200 11.76 12.42 5.98
C ASP A 200 12.53 13.22 4.90
N ILE A 201 13.23 14.25 5.34
CA ILE A 201 14.04 15.12 4.46
C ILE A 201 15.16 14.37 3.71
N ASN A 202 15.51 13.16 4.12
CA ASN A 202 16.50 12.30 3.49
C ASN A 202 15.88 11.30 2.51
N GLY A 203 14.54 11.29 2.40
CA GLY A 203 13.78 10.34 1.60
C GLY A 203 13.57 8.97 2.26
N GLU A 204 13.81 8.86 3.59
CA GLU A 204 13.54 7.65 4.34
C GLU A 204 12.05 7.54 4.68
N VAL A 205 11.49 6.35 4.46
CA VAL A 205 10.09 6.05 4.70
C VAL A 205 9.89 5.54 6.13
N HIS A 206 8.95 6.15 6.85
CA HIS A 206 8.59 5.81 8.23
C HIS A 206 7.13 5.36 8.32
N ILE A 207 6.90 4.08 8.65
CA ILE A 207 5.57 3.50 8.84
C ILE A 207 5.40 3.12 10.31
N GLY A 208 4.33 3.62 10.95
CA GLY A 208 4.03 3.34 12.37
C GLY A 208 5.06 3.90 13.36
N ASN A 209 5.97 4.75 12.93
CA ASN A 209 7.02 5.36 13.75
C ASN A 209 7.01 6.88 13.60
N MET A 210 6.73 7.60 14.68
CA MET A 210 6.69 9.06 14.70
C MET A 210 7.95 9.70 15.34
N LYS A 211 9.00 8.91 15.58
CA LYS A 211 10.27 9.42 16.14
C LYS A 211 10.89 10.46 15.20
N ASN A 212 11.24 11.62 15.73
CA ASN A 212 11.77 12.75 14.98
C ASN A 212 10.83 13.35 13.91
N PHE A 213 9.55 12.95 13.86
CA PHE A 213 8.58 13.45 12.89
C PHE A 213 8.62 14.99 12.79
N ARG A 214 8.46 15.70 13.89
CA ARG A 214 8.41 17.19 13.89
C ARG A 214 9.65 17.87 13.31
N LYS A 215 10.82 17.20 13.35
CA LYS A 215 12.08 17.74 12.82
C LYS A 215 12.30 17.41 11.35
N LEU A 216 11.99 16.19 10.97
CA LEU A 216 12.41 15.62 9.68
C LEU A 216 11.30 15.57 8.65
N TYR A 217 10.04 15.61 9.08
CA TYR A 217 8.87 15.56 8.20
C TYR A 217 8.86 16.69 7.17
N ARG A 218 8.42 16.33 5.97
CA ARG A 218 8.05 17.25 4.89
C ARG A 218 6.75 16.79 4.24
N THR A 219 5.88 17.74 3.94
CA THR A 219 4.67 17.46 3.15
C THR A 219 5.03 16.91 1.78
N MET A 220 4.28 15.92 1.31
CA MET A 220 4.53 15.20 0.06
C MET A 220 3.68 15.75 -1.09
N THR A 221 4.15 15.55 -2.33
CA THR A 221 3.32 15.70 -3.53
C THR A 221 2.31 14.56 -3.65
N ILE A 222 1.25 14.74 -4.47
CA ILE A 222 0.30 13.66 -4.79
C ILE A 222 1.03 12.45 -5.40
N ASP A 223 2.01 12.68 -6.27
CA ASP A 223 2.80 11.61 -6.89
C ASP A 223 3.65 10.86 -5.86
N ASP A 224 4.22 11.55 -4.87
CA ASP A 224 4.95 10.92 -3.77
C ASP A 224 4.01 10.06 -2.89
N ILE A 225 2.83 10.59 -2.56
CA ILE A 225 1.82 9.85 -1.78
C ILE A 225 1.41 8.57 -2.52
N LEU A 226 1.11 8.68 -3.81
CA LEU A 226 0.71 7.54 -4.64
C LEU A 226 1.85 6.54 -4.86
N SER A 227 3.08 7.03 -5.06
CA SER A 227 4.24 6.18 -5.34
C SER A 227 4.74 5.41 -4.12
N HIS A 228 4.61 5.98 -2.92
CA HIS A 228 5.03 5.34 -1.67
C HIS A 228 3.87 4.66 -0.92
N GLY A 229 2.63 4.94 -1.29
CA GLY A 229 1.44 4.38 -0.65
C GLY A 229 1.29 4.75 0.82
N ILE A 230 1.79 5.92 1.22
CA ILE A 230 1.76 6.42 2.59
C ILE A 230 1.35 7.88 2.67
N GLY A 231 0.86 8.29 3.84
CA GLY A 231 0.58 9.69 4.17
C GLY A 231 0.15 9.85 5.62
N THR A 232 0.48 10.99 6.22
CA THR A 232 -0.15 11.42 7.47
C THR A 232 -1.57 11.91 7.21
N CYS A 233 -2.28 12.39 8.20
CA CYS A 233 -3.61 12.98 8.00
C CYS A 233 -3.57 14.12 6.96
N ILE A 234 -2.49 14.89 6.90
CA ILE A 234 -2.33 16.01 5.95
C ILE A 234 -2.27 15.50 4.51
N GLU A 235 -1.39 14.54 4.22
CA GLU A 235 -1.25 13.95 2.89
C GLU A 235 -2.50 13.19 2.45
N GLN A 236 -3.11 12.46 3.39
CA GLN A 236 -4.31 11.69 3.10
C GLN A 236 -5.49 12.57 2.72
N VAL A 237 -5.65 13.70 3.42
CA VAL A 237 -6.67 14.71 3.07
C VAL A 237 -6.37 15.34 1.71
N ASN A 238 -5.10 15.67 1.44
CA ASN A 238 -4.69 16.21 0.13
C ASN A 238 -4.99 15.24 -1.03
N LEU A 239 -4.70 13.96 -0.83
CA LEU A 239 -5.01 12.93 -1.83
C LEU A 239 -6.52 12.74 -2.00
N MET A 240 -7.31 12.73 -0.91
CA MET A 240 -8.77 12.64 -1.00
C MET A 240 -9.36 13.86 -1.71
N HIS A 241 -8.86 15.08 -1.43
CA HIS A 241 -9.23 16.29 -2.15
C HIS A 241 -8.98 16.14 -3.66
N TYR A 242 -7.78 15.74 -4.05
CA TYR A 242 -7.42 15.49 -5.44
C TYR A 242 -8.34 14.45 -6.13
N LEU A 243 -8.68 13.35 -5.45
CA LEU A 243 -9.57 12.31 -5.99
C LEU A 243 -11.01 12.81 -6.13
N LEU A 244 -11.52 13.56 -5.15
CA LEU A 244 -12.86 14.16 -5.18
C LEU A 244 -13.00 15.20 -6.30
N ASP A 245 -11.98 16.04 -6.50
CA ASP A 245 -11.94 17.00 -7.58
C ASP A 245 -11.99 16.33 -8.95
N LYS A 246 -11.26 15.23 -9.13
CA LYS A 246 -11.27 14.45 -10.38
C LYS A 246 -12.65 13.89 -10.74
N ILE A 247 -13.47 13.60 -9.76
CA ILE A 247 -14.85 13.12 -9.96
C ILE A 247 -15.91 14.24 -9.82
N ASN A 248 -15.46 15.52 -9.80
CA ASN A 248 -16.28 16.71 -9.69
C ASN A 248 -17.19 16.74 -8.45
N VAL A 249 -16.70 16.25 -7.31
CA VAL A 249 -17.39 16.33 -6.02
C VAL A 249 -16.87 17.54 -5.25
N THR A 250 -17.74 18.51 -4.98
CA THR A 250 -17.40 19.67 -4.15
C THR A 250 -16.94 19.24 -2.77
N ASN A 251 -15.80 19.74 -2.32
CA ASN A 251 -15.21 19.36 -1.05
C ASN A 251 -14.41 20.52 -0.42
N LYS A 252 -14.15 20.41 0.89
CA LYS A 252 -13.35 21.35 1.66
C LYS A 252 -12.47 20.59 2.65
N MET A 253 -11.23 21.05 2.79
CA MET A 253 -10.25 20.51 3.73
C MET A 253 -10.20 21.36 5.00
N PHE A 254 -10.07 20.73 6.15
CA PHE A 254 -10.01 21.38 7.46
C PHE A 254 -8.87 20.82 8.30
N VAL A 255 -8.37 21.67 9.21
CA VAL A 255 -7.43 21.26 10.26
C VAL A 255 -8.01 21.63 11.61
N THR A 256 -8.14 20.64 12.51
CA THR A 256 -8.36 20.84 13.94
C THR A 256 -7.02 20.80 14.65
N ARG A 257 -6.82 21.65 15.65
CA ARG A 257 -5.56 21.75 16.41
C ARG A 257 -5.85 21.84 17.89
N ILE A 258 -5.01 21.16 18.67
CA ILE A 258 -5.16 21.07 20.11
C ILE A 258 -3.78 21.21 20.71
N TYR A 259 -3.64 22.08 21.70
CA TYR A 259 -2.44 22.13 22.51
C TYR A 259 -2.54 21.11 23.63
N GLU A 260 -1.53 20.28 23.75
CA GLU A 260 -1.25 19.60 25.00
C GLU A 260 -0.32 20.49 25.84
N PRO A 261 -0.73 20.89 27.05
CA PRO A 261 0.22 21.47 27.98
C PRO A 261 1.21 20.38 28.37
N ASP A 262 2.51 20.61 28.14
CA ASP A 262 3.53 19.81 28.77
C ASP A 262 3.47 20.10 30.28
N ASP A 263 3.18 19.10 31.10
CA ASP A 263 3.05 19.22 32.55
C ASP A 263 4.31 19.75 33.24
N PHE A 264 5.45 19.81 32.55
CA PHE A 264 6.74 20.20 33.08
C PHE A 264 7.30 21.50 32.49
N ASN A 265 6.76 22.03 31.42
CA ASN A 265 7.29 23.21 30.75
C ASN A 265 6.23 23.98 29.98
N GLU A 266 5.62 25.01 30.57
CA GLU A 266 4.59 25.83 29.94
C GLU A 266 5.03 26.53 28.62
N LEU A 267 6.35 26.51 28.31
CA LEU A 267 6.93 27.11 27.11
C LEU A 267 6.97 26.14 25.91
N ASP A 268 6.93 24.84 26.14
CA ASP A 268 6.96 23.80 25.09
C ASP A 268 5.58 23.11 24.96
N LYS A 269 4.58 23.89 24.59
CA LYS A 269 3.25 23.34 24.27
C LYS A 269 3.31 22.51 22.99
N GLU A 270 3.13 21.21 23.11
CA GLU A 270 2.98 20.35 21.94
C GLU A 270 1.62 20.57 21.30
N GLU A 271 1.61 20.80 19.99
CA GLU A 271 0.38 20.96 19.22
C GLU A 271 0.07 19.66 18.47
N HIS A 272 -1.07 19.06 18.82
CA HIS A 272 -1.66 17.97 18.05
C HIS A 272 -2.58 18.53 16.96
N MET A 273 -2.46 17.97 15.76
CA MET A 273 -3.30 18.41 14.67
C MET A 273 -3.89 17.18 13.95
N HIS A 274 -5.11 17.35 13.48
CA HIS A 274 -5.74 16.40 12.58
C HIS A 274 -6.33 17.13 11.38
N ALA A 275 -6.00 16.66 10.17
CA ALA A 275 -6.60 17.15 8.95
C ALA A 275 -7.76 16.22 8.55
N PHE A 276 -8.87 16.78 8.11
CA PHE A 276 -10.03 16.04 7.64
C PHE A 276 -10.68 16.73 6.44
N ILE A 277 -11.55 16.00 5.73
CA ILE A 277 -12.24 16.50 4.53
C ILE A 277 -13.74 16.34 4.64
N LEU A 278 -14.47 17.36 4.21
CA LEU A 278 -15.91 17.31 4.01
C LEU A 278 -16.21 17.39 2.52
N CYS A 279 -17.16 16.58 2.04
CA CYS A 279 -17.68 16.68 0.69
C CYS A 279 -19.20 16.89 0.68
N PHE A 280 -19.71 17.51 -0.39
CA PHE A 280 -21.07 18.04 -0.48
C PHE A 280 -21.78 17.39 -1.66
N ILE A 281 -22.81 16.59 -1.37
CA ILE A 281 -23.58 15.84 -2.39
C ILE A 281 -25.05 15.93 -2.05
N ASN A 282 -25.89 16.40 -2.99
CA ASN A 282 -27.35 16.42 -2.86
C ASN A 282 -27.84 17.10 -1.55
N ASN A 283 -27.27 18.25 -1.20
CA ASN A 283 -27.58 19.02 0.03
C ASN A 283 -27.23 18.27 1.35
N LYS A 284 -26.39 17.27 1.31
CA LYS A 284 -25.84 16.57 2.46
C LYS A 284 -24.35 16.76 2.54
N VAL A 285 -23.81 16.64 3.73
CA VAL A 285 -22.39 16.75 4.03
C VAL A 285 -21.85 15.39 4.45
N TYR A 286 -20.76 14.98 3.86
CA TYR A 286 -20.09 13.72 4.17
C TYR A 286 -18.66 13.98 4.63
N HIS A 287 -18.28 13.40 5.73
CA HIS A 287 -16.90 13.32 6.20
C HIS A 287 -16.30 11.97 5.77
N ILE A 288 -15.20 12.01 5.04
CA ILE A 288 -14.44 10.82 4.69
C ILE A 288 -13.23 10.75 5.62
N GLU A 289 -13.19 9.76 6.48
CA GLU A 289 -12.09 9.56 7.42
C GLU A 289 -11.29 8.31 7.06
N HIS A 290 -9.97 8.45 6.94
CA HIS A 290 -9.07 7.33 6.71
C HIS A 290 -7.81 7.36 7.60
N ALA A 291 -7.33 8.54 7.98
CA ALA A 291 -6.11 8.68 8.76
C ALA A 291 -6.27 8.24 10.23
N ASN A 292 -7.47 8.39 10.77
CA ASN A 292 -7.80 7.87 12.09
C ASN A 292 -8.31 6.43 11.98
N TRP A 293 -7.41 5.49 12.17
CA TRP A 293 -7.66 4.05 11.99
C TRP A 293 -8.78 3.46 12.87
N TYR A 294 -9.15 4.12 13.98
CA TYR A 294 -10.31 3.73 14.79
C TYR A 294 -11.66 4.11 14.15
N ASN A 295 -11.65 5.11 13.27
CA ASN A 295 -12.86 5.72 12.72
C ASN A 295 -12.85 5.75 11.18
N ILE A 296 -12.20 4.79 10.52
CA ILE A 296 -12.18 4.73 9.05
C ILE A 296 -13.59 4.53 8.52
N GLY A 297 -14.09 5.48 7.71
CA GLY A 297 -15.43 5.40 7.15
C GLY A 297 -15.91 6.66 6.47
N ILE A 298 -17.18 6.66 6.11
CA ILE A 298 -17.92 7.81 5.58
C ILE A 298 -19.07 8.10 6.54
N TYR A 299 -19.14 9.35 7.00
CA TYR A 299 -20.13 9.81 7.98
C TYR A 299 -20.98 10.92 7.37
N GLU A 300 -22.32 10.78 7.41
CA GLU A 300 -23.26 11.74 6.90
C GLU A 300 -23.70 12.73 7.98
N TYR A 301 -23.79 14.00 7.62
CA TYR A 301 -24.25 15.10 8.49
C TYR A 301 -25.29 15.95 7.78
N GLU A 302 -26.13 16.61 8.58
CA GLU A 302 -27.19 17.49 8.07
C GLU A 302 -26.64 18.81 7.50
N SER A 303 -25.52 19.32 8.05
CA SER A 303 -24.86 20.55 7.60
C SER A 303 -23.37 20.54 7.86
N GLU A 304 -22.65 21.47 7.22
CA GLU A 304 -21.22 21.70 7.43
C GLU A 304 -20.91 22.06 8.89
N ASP A 305 -21.73 22.92 9.51
CA ASP A 305 -21.52 23.35 10.90
C ASP A 305 -21.67 22.18 11.88
N VAL A 306 -22.68 21.33 11.69
CA VAL A 306 -22.89 20.12 12.50
C VAL A 306 -21.70 19.15 12.35
N ALA A 307 -21.19 18.97 11.13
CA ALA A 307 -20.04 18.13 10.88
C ALA A 307 -18.79 18.67 11.59
N LYS A 308 -18.49 19.96 11.41
CA LYS A 308 -17.35 20.65 12.05
C LYS A 308 -17.40 20.56 13.57
N GLU A 309 -18.56 20.85 14.17
CA GLU A 309 -18.74 20.79 15.62
C GLU A 309 -18.46 19.39 16.16
N LYS A 310 -19.07 18.36 15.56
CA LYS A 310 -18.91 16.97 16.02
C LYS A 310 -17.49 16.47 15.86
N ILE A 311 -16.83 16.74 14.73
CA ILE A 311 -15.48 16.31 14.46
C ILE A 311 -14.50 17.03 15.40
N ASN A 312 -14.61 18.35 15.52
CA ASN A 312 -13.75 19.12 16.41
C ASN A 312 -13.89 18.68 17.87
N LYS A 313 -15.14 18.50 18.34
CA LYS A 313 -15.41 18.00 19.68
C LYS A 313 -14.77 16.64 19.93
N TYR A 314 -14.86 15.71 18.99
CA TYR A 314 -14.23 14.38 19.10
C TYR A 314 -12.71 14.49 19.33
N TYR A 315 -12.01 15.32 18.55
CA TYR A 315 -10.55 15.46 18.69
C TYR A 315 -10.14 16.23 19.94
N VAL A 316 -10.96 17.20 20.39
CA VAL A 316 -10.77 17.90 21.67
C VAL A 316 -10.86 16.92 22.84
N GLU A 317 -11.91 16.08 22.86
CA GLU A 317 -12.10 15.07 23.90
C GLU A 317 -11.00 13.99 23.89
N LEU A 318 -10.54 13.58 22.71
CA LEU A 318 -9.48 12.59 22.55
C LEU A 318 -8.12 13.08 23.09
N SER A 319 -7.80 14.35 22.89
CA SER A 319 -6.50 14.92 23.22
C SER A 319 -6.43 15.55 24.61
N GLU A 320 -7.57 15.69 25.32
CA GLU A 320 -7.67 16.32 26.65
C GLU A 320 -7.00 17.72 26.75
N GLY A 321 -6.77 18.36 25.59
CA GLY A 321 -5.99 19.57 25.47
C GLY A 321 -6.84 20.84 25.29
N ILE A 322 -6.17 21.96 25.05
CA ILE A 322 -6.79 23.26 24.80
C ILE A 322 -7.11 23.38 23.29
N PRO A 323 -8.40 23.47 22.89
CA PRO A 323 -8.78 23.57 21.48
C PRO A 323 -8.33 24.91 20.89
N ARG A 324 -7.93 24.85 19.62
CA ARG A 324 -7.79 26.02 18.76
C ARG A 324 -8.95 26.11 17.78
N PRO A 325 -9.20 27.29 17.19
CA PRO A 325 -10.19 27.44 16.14
C PRO A 325 -9.91 26.45 15.00
N LEU A 326 -10.99 25.82 14.52
CA LEU A 326 -10.96 25.00 13.32
C LEU A 326 -10.60 25.90 12.12
N THR A 327 -9.69 25.44 11.26
CA THR A 327 -9.23 26.20 10.11
C THR A 327 -9.54 25.48 8.82
N GLU A 328 -10.23 26.15 7.89
CA GLU A 328 -10.34 25.69 6.50
C GLU A 328 -9.02 25.96 5.79
N ILE A 329 -8.50 24.95 5.07
CA ILE A 329 -7.27 25.04 4.26
C ILE A 329 -7.59 24.79 2.81
N TYR A 330 -6.91 25.49 1.91
CA TYR A 330 -7.23 25.49 0.48
C TYR A 330 -6.17 24.80 -0.38
N ASN A 331 -4.95 24.71 0.13
CA ASN A 331 -3.84 24.10 -0.59
C ASN A 331 -2.83 23.57 0.40
N ILE A 332 -2.21 22.43 0.05
CA ILE A 332 -1.10 21.84 0.81
C ILE A 332 0.11 21.81 -0.11
N GLU A 333 1.00 22.79 0.05
CA GLU A 333 2.25 22.82 -0.69
C GLU A 333 3.17 21.67 -0.24
N SER A 334 3.90 21.09 -1.18
CA SER A 334 4.89 20.07 -0.87
C SER A 334 6.18 20.67 -0.30
N GLY A 335 6.91 19.88 0.48
CA GLY A 335 8.21 20.29 1.06
C GLY A 335 8.11 21.13 2.33
N LEU A 336 6.91 21.43 2.83
CA LEU A 336 6.73 22.15 4.07
C LEU A 336 7.14 21.29 5.26
N SER A 337 7.93 21.87 6.18
CA SER A 337 8.13 21.26 7.50
C SER A 337 6.84 21.31 8.31
N PHE A 338 6.74 20.48 9.36
CA PHE A 338 5.61 20.53 10.29
C PHE A 338 5.39 21.97 10.84
N LYS A 339 6.49 22.65 11.19
CA LYS A 339 6.45 24.05 11.67
C LYS A 339 5.95 25.03 10.59
N ASP A 340 6.34 24.86 9.34
CA ASP A 340 5.93 25.77 8.26
C ASP A 340 4.47 25.53 7.84
N PHE A 341 4.04 24.26 7.84
CA PHE A 341 2.63 23.93 7.66
C PHE A 341 1.77 24.55 8.79
N ASN A 342 2.23 24.50 10.02
CA ASN A 342 1.56 25.12 11.16
C ASN A 342 1.48 26.66 11.02
N LYS A 343 2.56 27.31 10.53
CA LYS A 343 2.53 28.75 10.22
C LYS A 343 1.53 29.08 9.13
N TYR A 344 1.45 28.24 8.08
CA TYR A 344 0.46 28.40 7.03
C TYR A 344 -0.96 28.34 7.59
N VAL A 345 -1.30 27.32 8.37
CA VAL A 345 -2.62 27.19 9.00
C VAL A 345 -2.92 28.38 9.93
N ASN A 346 -1.94 28.87 10.68
CA ASN A 346 -2.08 30.04 11.55
C ASN A 346 -2.35 31.34 10.73
N SER A 347 -1.74 31.48 9.57
CA SER A 347 -1.95 32.68 8.72
C SER A 347 -3.39 32.78 8.21
N LEU A 348 -4.07 31.65 7.98
CA LEU A 348 -5.46 31.61 7.53
C LEU A 348 -6.46 32.02 8.63
N ASN A 349 -6.10 31.84 9.90
CA ASN A 349 -6.93 32.27 11.03
C ASN A 349 -6.84 33.78 11.35
N MET A 350 -5.87 34.49 10.80
CA MET A 350 -5.68 35.94 11.05
C MET A 350 -6.61 36.83 10.24
N GLU A 351 -7.36 36.29 9.29
CA GLU A 351 -8.30 37.07 8.45
C GLU A 351 -9.71 37.23 9.06
N VAL A 352 -9.92 36.75 10.29
CA VAL A 352 -11.20 36.88 11.02
C VAL A 352 -10.99 37.77 12.25
N ILE A 353 -10.60 39.02 12.02
CA ILE A 353 -10.72 40.12 13.00
C ILE A 353 -11.51 41.24 12.34
#